data_19398113ab5e56a7d285e9f13c3fa1df
#
_entry.id   19398113ab5e56a7d285e9f13c3fa1df
#
_cell.length_a   1.000
_cell.length_b   1.000
_cell.length_c   1.000
_cell.angle_alpha   90.00
_cell.angle_beta   90.00
_cell.angle_gamma   90.00
#
_symmetry.space_group_name_H-M   'P 1'
#
loop_
_entity.id
_entity.type
_entity.pdbx_description
1 polymer ?
#
loop_
_entity_poly.entity_id
_entity_poly.type
_entity_poly.pdbx_seq_one_letter_code
_entity_poly.pdbx_strand_id
1 'polypeptide(L)'
;MRVTKANVIRACAVCERTLLQGEYTIRFSPDGVEFVDVCPLCQEIALEYGWVREGGPMSRALSPHARRKRPRWAQILGVGQPEPEPVVPEPVLRRLSDSEAALVEAADLFNASLFRRTIQGVARALGAPLVSIVPLSGVNSELVLTFAWEITWYQYRVMPEAPAPIRLADRGADIVAIEPAFTDWNAQLDDSGRVVPAVAR
;
A
#
# COMPACT_ATOMS: atom_id res chain seq x y z
N MET A 1 30.93 -36.79 -21.21
CA MET A 1 29.95 -35.76 -21.53
C MET A 1 29.50 -35.12 -20.25
N ARG A 2 29.90 -33.87 -19.97
CA ARG A 2 29.40 -33.08 -18.82
C ARG A 2 28.14 -32.34 -19.30
N VAL A 3 26.99 -32.74 -18.78
CA VAL A 3 25.75 -31.99 -18.96
C VAL A 3 25.81 -30.78 -18.07
N THR A 4 26.09 -29.60 -18.64
CA THR A 4 25.95 -28.32 -17.95
C THR A 4 24.44 -28.04 -17.83
N LYS A 5 23.87 -28.24 -16.63
CA LYS A 5 22.53 -27.77 -16.34
C LYS A 5 22.56 -26.23 -16.43
N ALA A 6 21.81 -25.71 -17.37
CA ALA A 6 21.55 -24.27 -17.48
C ALA A 6 20.99 -23.79 -16.14
N ASN A 7 21.71 -22.86 -15.52
CA ASN A 7 21.29 -22.27 -14.23
C ASN A 7 20.15 -21.30 -14.53
N VAL A 8 18.91 -21.76 -14.44
CA VAL A 8 17.74 -20.89 -14.58
C VAL A 8 17.66 -20.02 -13.34
N ILE A 9 18.01 -18.76 -13.51
CA ILE A 9 17.86 -17.75 -12.45
C ILE A 9 16.35 -17.56 -12.22
N ARG A 10 15.87 -17.96 -11.05
CA ARG A 10 14.48 -17.74 -10.64
C ARG A 10 14.40 -16.50 -9.75
N ALA A 11 13.36 -15.70 -9.91
CA ALA A 11 13.09 -14.53 -9.10
C ALA A 11 11.73 -14.66 -8.40
N CYS A 12 11.59 -14.03 -7.25
CA CYS A 12 10.31 -13.93 -6.55
C CYS A 12 9.40 -12.94 -7.30
N ALA A 13 8.20 -13.37 -7.69
CA ALA A 13 7.26 -12.53 -8.45
C ALA A 13 6.72 -11.32 -7.68
N VAL A 14 6.89 -11.26 -6.36
CA VAL A 14 6.42 -10.14 -5.52
C VAL A 14 7.53 -9.12 -5.25
N CYS A 15 8.75 -9.58 -4.89
CA CYS A 15 9.84 -8.69 -4.51
C CYS A 15 11.04 -8.71 -5.47
N GLU A 16 10.93 -9.47 -6.57
CA GLU A 16 11.92 -9.59 -7.66
C GLU A 16 13.32 -10.04 -7.23
N ARG A 17 13.53 -10.40 -5.96
CA ARG A 17 14.82 -10.92 -5.51
C ARG A 17 15.12 -12.26 -6.19
N THR A 18 16.38 -12.48 -6.50
CA THR A 18 16.86 -13.77 -7.00
C THR A 18 16.68 -14.85 -5.94
N LEU A 19 16.06 -15.95 -6.31
CA LEU A 19 15.86 -17.13 -5.48
C LEU A 19 17.09 -18.05 -5.60
N LEU A 20 17.63 -18.47 -4.48
CA LEU A 20 18.80 -19.34 -4.45
C LEU A 20 18.43 -20.75 -4.94
N GLN A 21 19.41 -21.46 -5.49
CA GLN A 21 19.20 -22.84 -5.91
C GLN A 21 18.94 -23.72 -4.71
N GLY A 22 17.76 -24.37 -4.67
CA GLY A 22 17.30 -25.17 -3.54
C GLY A 22 16.54 -24.36 -2.46
N GLU A 23 16.38 -23.06 -2.64
CA GLU A 23 15.53 -22.26 -1.75
C GLU A 23 14.07 -22.70 -1.88
N TYR A 24 13.40 -22.85 -0.73
CA TYR A 24 11.98 -23.16 -0.69
C TYR A 24 11.17 -22.00 -1.27
N THR A 25 10.34 -22.29 -2.25
CA THR A 25 9.42 -21.33 -2.87
C THR A 25 8.01 -21.86 -2.82
N ILE A 26 7.05 -20.96 -2.79
CA ILE A 26 5.64 -21.30 -2.82
C ILE A 26 5.10 -20.78 -4.14
N ARG A 27 4.37 -21.62 -4.85
CA ARG A 27 3.80 -21.22 -6.14
C ARG A 27 2.42 -20.61 -5.94
N PHE A 28 2.24 -19.44 -6.54
CA PHE A 28 0.99 -18.70 -6.56
C PHE A 28 0.57 -18.39 -7.99
N SER A 29 -0.72 -18.27 -8.21
CA SER A 29 -1.29 -17.84 -9.48
C SER A 29 -1.95 -16.47 -9.30
N PRO A 30 -1.49 -15.42 -10.01
CA PRO A 30 -2.14 -14.11 -9.99
C PRO A 30 -3.51 -14.09 -10.66
N ASP A 31 -3.67 -14.90 -11.72
CA ASP A 31 -4.83 -14.95 -12.60
C ASP A 31 -5.61 -16.29 -12.55
N GLY A 32 -5.13 -17.24 -11.76
CA GLY A 32 -5.70 -18.60 -11.69
C GLY A 32 -5.25 -19.53 -12.82
N VAL A 33 -4.38 -19.10 -13.73
CA VAL A 33 -3.92 -19.86 -14.91
C VAL A 33 -2.42 -20.16 -14.82
N GLU A 34 -1.60 -19.13 -14.66
CA GLU A 34 -0.14 -19.29 -14.59
C GLU A 34 0.36 -19.25 -13.15
N PHE A 35 1.34 -20.12 -12.85
CA PHE A 35 1.93 -20.19 -11.51
C PHE A 35 3.33 -19.57 -11.51
N VAL A 36 3.56 -18.66 -10.59
CA VAL A 36 4.82 -17.95 -10.35
C VAL A 36 5.43 -18.33 -9.01
N ASP A 37 6.75 -18.24 -8.90
CA ASP A 37 7.48 -18.52 -7.66
C ASP A 37 7.44 -17.31 -6.72
N VAL A 38 7.05 -17.53 -5.47
CA VAL A 38 7.03 -16.52 -4.41
C VAL A 38 7.91 -16.99 -3.24
N CYS A 39 8.78 -16.11 -2.73
CA CYS A 39 9.60 -16.44 -1.56
C CYS A 39 8.75 -16.50 -0.28
N PRO A 40 9.19 -17.23 0.77
CA PRO A 40 8.43 -17.38 2.01
C PRO A 40 8.05 -16.05 2.68
N LEU A 41 8.90 -15.02 2.54
CA LEU A 41 8.67 -13.69 3.13
C LEU A 41 7.55 -12.91 2.42
N CYS A 42 7.26 -13.24 1.17
CA CYS A 42 6.23 -12.55 0.37
C CYS A 42 4.91 -13.34 0.29
N GLN A 43 4.81 -14.46 0.99
CA GLN A 43 3.62 -15.32 0.94
C GLN A 43 2.35 -14.58 1.37
N GLU A 44 2.41 -13.82 2.46
CA GLU A 44 1.26 -13.06 2.97
C GLU A 44 0.86 -11.96 2.00
N ILE A 45 1.84 -11.26 1.42
CA ILE A 45 1.61 -10.21 0.42
C ILE A 45 0.94 -10.77 -0.84
N ALA A 46 1.34 -11.97 -1.30
CA ALA A 46 0.70 -12.61 -2.44
C ALA A 46 -0.77 -12.97 -2.14
N LEU A 47 -1.08 -13.40 -0.92
CA LEU A 47 -2.46 -13.66 -0.49
C LEU A 47 -3.29 -12.38 -0.40
N GLU A 48 -2.71 -11.28 0.10
CA GLU A 48 -3.35 -9.95 0.13
C GLU A 48 -3.66 -9.42 -1.27
N TYR A 49 -2.83 -9.74 -2.26
CA TYR A 49 -3.09 -9.44 -3.68
C TYR A 49 -4.16 -10.35 -4.30
N GLY A 50 -4.73 -11.28 -3.51
CA GLY A 50 -5.76 -12.21 -3.99
C GLY A 50 -5.21 -13.35 -4.84
N TRP A 51 -3.89 -13.58 -4.84
CA TRP A 51 -3.28 -14.68 -5.59
C TRP A 51 -3.64 -16.04 -5.00
N VAL A 52 -3.89 -17.01 -5.84
CA VAL A 52 -4.28 -18.36 -5.43
C VAL A 52 -3.03 -19.22 -5.26
N ARG A 53 -2.87 -19.82 -4.06
CA ARG A 53 -1.77 -20.74 -3.78
C ARG A 53 -1.98 -22.07 -4.51
N GLU A 54 -0.92 -22.62 -5.12
CA GLU A 54 -0.94 -23.98 -5.70
C GLU A 54 -1.23 -25.02 -4.63
N GLY A 55 -2.25 -25.86 -4.86
CA GLY A 55 -2.69 -26.90 -3.89
C GLY A 55 -3.49 -26.39 -2.69
N GLY A 56 -3.81 -25.10 -2.62
CA GLY A 56 -4.75 -24.57 -1.63
C GLY A 56 -6.20 -24.93 -1.96
N PRO A 57 -7.11 -24.93 -0.97
CA PRO A 57 -8.53 -25.10 -1.24
C PRO A 57 -8.96 -23.97 -2.16
N MET A 58 -9.50 -24.30 -3.33
CA MET A 58 -10.11 -23.32 -4.23
C MET A 58 -11.23 -22.62 -3.45
N SER A 59 -10.95 -21.41 -2.95
CA SER A 59 -12.00 -20.51 -2.52
C SER A 59 -12.79 -20.17 -3.77
N ARG A 60 -13.93 -20.86 -3.96
CA ARG A 60 -14.92 -20.46 -4.96
C ARG A 60 -15.16 -18.99 -4.74
N ALA A 61 -14.74 -18.17 -5.71
CA ALA A 61 -15.13 -16.79 -5.78
C ALA A 61 -16.66 -16.75 -5.63
N LEU A 62 -17.13 -16.24 -4.50
CA LEU A 62 -18.54 -15.98 -4.27
C LEU A 62 -18.92 -14.88 -5.24
N SER A 63 -19.49 -15.29 -6.37
CA SER A 63 -20.15 -14.38 -7.29
C SER A 63 -21.19 -13.56 -6.51
N PRO A 64 -21.18 -12.21 -6.58
CA PRO A 64 -22.07 -11.36 -5.79
C PRO A 64 -23.54 -11.47 -6.14
N HIS A 65 -23.97 -12.38 -7.01
CA HIS A 65 -25.32 -12.43 -7.54
C HIS A 65 -26.08 -13.76 -7.33
N ALA A 66 -25.73 -14.56 -6.33
CA ALA A 66 -26.64 -15.62 -5.92
C ALA A 66 -27.79 -15.04 -5.05
N ARG A 67 -28.72 -14.34 -5.67
CA ARG A 67 -30.04 -14.07 -5.07
C ARG A 67 -30.64 -15.41 -4.68
N ARG A 68 -30.56 -15.77 -3.41
CA ARG A 68 -31.34 -16.89 -2.85
C ARG A 68 -32.81 -16.57 -3.05
N LYS A 69 -33.46 -17.28 -3.98
CA LYS A 69 -34.93 -17.28 -4.12
C LYS A 69 -35.50 -17.82 -2.81
N ARG A 70 -36.18 -16.95 -2.04
CA ARG A 70 -36.92 -17.35 -0.84
C ARG A 70 -38.01 -18.34 -1.25
N PRO A 71 -38.22 -19.45 -0.53
CA PRO A 71 -39.29 -20.39 -0.83
C PRO A 71 -40.67 -19.72 -0.62
N ARG A 72 -41.57 -19.95 -1.54
CA ARG A 72 -42.90 -19.34 -1.61
C ARG A 72 -43.79 -19.49 -0.37
N TRP A 73 -43.51 -20.46 0.49
CA TRP A 73 -44.31 -20.71 1.69
C TRP A 73 -44.13 -19.64 2.79
N ALA A 74 -43.03 -18.87 2.79
CA ALA A 74 -42.80 -17.81 3.77
C ALA A 74 -43.69 -16.54 3.54
N GLN A 75 -44.44 -16.48 2.43
CA GLN A 75 -45.36 -15.38 2.14
C GLN A 75 -46.78 -15.64 2.70
N ILE A 76 -47.11 -16.84 3.14
CA ILE A 76 -48.47 -17.22 3.54
C ILE A 76 -48.70 -17.00 5.05
N LEU A 77 -47.68 -16.92 5.86
CA LEU A 77 -47.77 -16.84 7.32
C LEU A 77 -47.66 -15.46 7.95
N GLY A 78 -47.67 -14.38 7.17
CA GLY A 78 -47.82 -13.01 7.69
C GLY A 78 -46.82 -12.60 8.79
N VAL A 79 -45.73 -13.32 8.96
CA VAL A 79 -44.75 -13.09 10.01
C VAL A 79 -43.61 -12.22 9.45
N GLY A 80 -43.62 -10.95 9.84
CA GLY A 80 -42.51 -10.03 9.61
C GLY A 80 -42.91 -8.84 8.73
N GLN A 81 -43.46 -7.83 9.32
CA GLN A 81 -43.28 -6.48 8.80
C GLN A 81 -41.78 -6.28 8.64
N PRO A 82 -41.29 -5.78 7.49
CA PRO A 82 -39.89 -5.39 7.37
C PRO A 82 -39.65 -4.31 8.43
N GLU A 83 -38.84 -4.63 9.42
CA GLU A 83 -38.25 -3.66 10.30
C GLU A 83 -37.57 -2.62 9.38
N PRO A 84 -37.85 -1.32 9.52
CA PRO A 84 -37.23 -0.31 8.66
C PRO A 84 -35.72 -0.48 8.82
N GLU A 85 -35.06 -0.82 7.71
CA GLU A 85 -33.59 -0.87 7.67
C GLU A 85 -33.07 0.44 8.28
N PRO A 86 -32.15 0.38 9.28
CA PRO A 86 -31.58 1.61 9.82
C PRO A 86 -30.97 2.35 8.63
N VAL A 87 -31.50 3.55 8.36
CA VAL A 87 -30.93 4.45 7.37
C VAL A 87 -29.52 4.78 7.89
N VAL A 88 -28.53 4.03 7.40
CA VAL A 88 -27.13 4.38 7.62
C VAL A 88 -26.97 5.73 6.91
N PRO A 89 -26.70 6.82 7.64
CA PRO A 89 -26.47 8.10 6.99
C PRO A 89 -25.30 7.89 6.03
N GLU A 90 -25.54 8.07 4.73
CA GLU A 90 -24.45 8.06 3.75
C GLU A 90 -23.41 9.06 4.23
N PRO A 91 -22.15 8.65 4.38
CA PRO A 91 -21.12 9.60 4.77
C PRO A 91 -21.12 10.71 3.73
N VAL A 92 -21.37 11.94 4.17
CA VAL A 92 -21.26 13.12 3.33
C VAL A 92 -19.81 13.19 2.89
N LEU A 93 -19.51 12.68 1.68
CA LEU A 93 -18.18 12.75 1.09
C LEU A 93 -17.85 14.23 0.87
N ARG A 94 -17.10 14.79 1.79
CA ARG A 94 -16.54 16.12 1.63
C ARG A 94 -15.62 16.11 0.40
N ARG A 95 -15.79 17.07 -0.50
CA ARG A 95 -14.85 17.27 -1.59
C ARG A 95 -13.55 17.81 -1.01
N LEU A 96 -12.45 17.15 -1.31
CA LEU A 96 -11.12 17.64 -0.99
C LEU A 96 -10.87 18.93 -1.77
N SER A 97 -10.18 19.87 -1.17
CA SER A 97 -9.61 21.00 -1.91
C SER A 97 -8.46 20.53 -2.80
N ASP A 98 -8.09 21.32 -3.80
CA ASP A 98 -6.99 20.97 -4.70
C ASP A 98 -5.67 20.75 -3.93
N SER A 99 -5.43 21.54 -2.87
CA SER A 99 -4.28 21.36 -1.99
C SER A 99 -4.34 20.05 -1.20
N GLU A 100 -5.49 19.69 -0.64
CA GLU A 100 -5.66 18.41 0.07
C GLU A 100 -5.53 17.22 -0.88
N ALA A 101 -6.05 17.34 -2.11
CA ALA A 101 -5.91 16.32 -3.14
C ALA A 101 -4.44 16.08 -3.50
N ALA A 102 -3.64 17.15 -3.63
CA ALA A 102 -2.21 17.04 -3.90
C ALA A 102 -1.44 16.34 -2.77
N LEU A 103 -1.80 16.60 -1.50
CA LEU A 103 -1.19 15.89 -0.36
C LEU A 103 -1.51 14.39 -0.38
N VAL A 104 -2.76 14.02 -0.71
CA VAL A 104 -3.18 12.62 -0.83
C VAL A 104 -2.45 11.95 -1.97
N GLU A 105 -2.38 12.57 -3.14
CA GLU A 105 -1.66 12.05 -4.29
C GLU A 105 -0.17 11.83 -3.99
N ALA A 106 0.49 12.79 -3.34
CA ALA A 106 1.89 12.65 -2.93
C ALA A 106 2.10 11.47 -1.97
N ALA A 107 1.19 11.31 -0.99
CA ALA A 107 1.23 10.19 -0.07
C ALA A 107 1.03 8.85 -0.80
N ASP A 108 0.08 8.75 -1.73
CA ASP A 108 -0.19 7.54 -2.49
C ASP A 108 0.99 7.15 -3.39
N LEU A 109 1.60 8.10 -4.08
CA LEU A 109 2.81 7.88 -4.88
C LEU A 109 3.97 7.37 -4.00
N PHE A 110 4.18 7.96 -2.82
CA PHE A 110 5.18 7.49 -1.88
C PHE A 110 4.87 6.07 -1.38
N ASN A 111 3.61 5.81 -1.03
CA ASN A 111 3.15 4.53 -0.54
C ASN A 111 3.31 3.39 -1.56
N ALA A 112 3.21 3.71 -2.84
CA ALA A 112 3.47 2.78 -3.94
C ALA A 112 4.97 2.58 -4.23
N SER A 113 5.85 3.44 -3.71
CA SER A 113 7.28 3.41 -3.99
C SER A 113 8.04 2.39 -3.13
N LEU A 114 9.25 2.02 -3.58
CA LEU A 114 10.17 1.18 -2.80
C LEU A 114 10.65 1.86 -1.52
N PHE A 115 10.65 3.19 -1.46
CA PHE A 115 11.12 3.97 -0.32
C PHE A 115 10.24 3.79 0.93
N ARG A 116 8.95 3.42 0.76
CA ARG A 116 8.08 3.07 1.87
C ARG A 116 8.71 2.01 2.78
N ARG A 117 9.29 0.96 2.20
CA ARG A 117 9.93 -0.13 2.97
C ARG A 117 11.14 0.37 3.76
N THR A 118 11.91 1.28 3.19
CA THR A 118 13.07 1.91 3.86
C THR A 118 12.60 2.67 5.09
N ILE A 119 11.61 3.56 4.93
CA ILE A 119 11.06 4.37 6.01
C ILE A 119 10.39 3.48 7.08
N GLN A 120 9.64 2.46 6.68
CA GLN A 120 9.07 1.48 7.62
C GLN A 120 10.15 0.76 8.42
N GLY A 121 11.28 0.41 7.80
CA GLY A 121 12.42 -0.21 8.49
C GLY A 121 13.03 0.72 9.53
N VAL A 122 13.20 1.99 9.20
CA VAL A 122 13.69 3.02 10.14
C VAL A 122 12.68 3.23 11.27
N ALA A 123 11.39 3.33 10.97
CA ALA A 123 10.33 3.50 11.95
C ALA A 123 10.22 2.33 12.94
N ARG A 124 10.48 1.11 12.51
CA ARG A 124 10.54 -0.06 13.41
C ARG A 124 11.71 0.03 14.40
N ALA A 125 12.80 0.66 14.01
CA ALA A 125 13.99 0.78 14.86
C ALA A 125 13.95 2.01 15.78
N LEU A 126 13.41 3.14 15.30
CA LEU A 126 13.44 4.43 15.98
C LEU A 126 12.09 4.91 16.51
N GLY A 127 11.01 4.19 16.21
CA GLY A 127 9.64 4.62 16.54
C GLY A 127 9.01 5.47 15.44
N ALA A 128 7.81 5.99 15.71
CA ALA A 128 7.05 6.80 14.75
C ALA A 128 7.78 8.11 14.43
N PRO A 129 7.94 8.47 13.13
CA PRO A 129 8.52 9.75 12.73
C PRO A 129 7.50 10.89 12.83
N LEU A 130 8.00 12.12 12.89
CA LEU A 130 7.26 13.29 12.45
C LEU A 130 7.24 13.28 10.91
N VAL A 131 6.07 13.53 10.31
CA VAL A 131 5.90 13.50 8.85
C VAL A 131 5.31 14.80 8.35
N SER A 132 5.92 15.38 7.34
CA SER A 132 5.48 16.62 6.69
C SER A 132 5.39 16.42 5.19
N ILE A 133 4.35 16.97 4.56
CA ILE A 133 4.16 17.03 3.11
C ILE A 133 3.93 18.48 2.74
N VAL A 134 4.86 19.08 2.01
CA VAL A 134 4.81 20.50 1.66
C VAL A 134 4.97 20.71 0.16
N PRO A 135 4.10 21.47 -0.49
CA PRO A 135 4.27 21.83 -1.89
C PRO A 135 5.49 22.75 -2.07
N LEU A 136 6.27 22.51 -3.12
CA LEU A 136 7.37 23.37 -3.51
C LEU A 136 6.83 24.59 -4.26
N SER A 137 7.10 25.78 -3.72
CA SER A 137 6.65 27.02 -4.34
C SER A 137 7.33 27.24 -5.69
N GLY A 138 6.54 27.41 -6.75
CA GLY A 138 7.00 27.95 -8.04
C GLY A 138 7.27 26.95 -9.16
N VAL A 139 7.13 25.64 -8.97
CA VAL A 139 7.35 24.66 -10.04
C VAL A 139 6.34 23.50 -9.94
N ASN A 140 5.54 23.36 -11.01
CA ASN A 140 4.83 22.15 -11.45
C ASN A 140 4.53 21.09 -10.37
N SER A 141 3.50 21.29 -9.52
CA SER A 141 2.93 20.24 -8.68
C SER A 141 3.94 19.40 -7.87
N GLU A 142 5.17 19.88 -7.66
CA GLU A 142 6.18 19.17 -6.88
C GLU A 142 5.95 19.35 -5.38
N LEU A 143 6.11 18.26 -4.62
CA LEU A 143 6.00 18.28 -3.17
C LEU A 143 7.28 17.70 -2.54
N VAL A 144 7.52 18.08 -1.29
CA VAL A 144 8.58 17.50 -0.46
C VAL A 144 7.93 16.73 0.68
N LEU A 145 8.31 15.46 0.82
CA LEU A 145 7.90 14.59 1.88
C LEU A 145 9.06 14.44 2.86
N THR A 146 8.89 14.91 4.09
CA THR A 146 9.92 14.86 5.14
C THR A 146 9.51 13.85 6.21
N PHE A 147 10.45 12.96 6.57
CA PHE A 147 10.35 12.08 7.73
C PHE A 147 11.47 12.43 8.70
N ALA A 148 11.13 12.74 9.94
CA ALA A 148 12.11 13.16 10.94
C ALA A 148 11.98 12.35 12.23
N TRP A 149 13.13 11.93 12.77
CA TRP A 149 13.35 11.39 14.10
C TRP A 149 14.37 12.28 14.81
N GLU A 150 14.55 12.13 16.09
CA GLU A 150 15.52 12.93 16.86
C GLU A 150 16.94 12.87 16.31
N ILE A 151 17.35 11.71 15.77
CA ILE A 151 18.72 11.41 15.36
C ILE A 151 18.92 11.27 13.84
N THR A 152 17.87 11.38 13.05
CA THR A 152 17.97 11.27 11.58
C THR A 152 16.71 11.79 10.92
N TRP A 153 16.85 12.25 9.68
CA TRP A 153 15.73 12.65 8.83
C TRP A 153 15.99 12.30 7.37
N TYR A 154 14.91 12.18 6.60
CA TYR A 154 14.91 11.91 5.16
C TYR A 154 13.92 12.82 4.48
N GLN A 155 14.32 13.40 3.34
CA GLN A 155 13.45 14.16 2.46
C GLN A 155 13.36 13.51 1.09
N TYR A 156 12.14 13.36 0.60
CA TYR A 156 11.85 12.84 -0.73
C TYR A 156 11.12 13.90 -1.54
N ARG A 157 11.59 14.13 -2.75
CA ARG A 157 10.88 14.95 -3.73
C ARG A 157 9.85 14.08 -4.43
N VAL A 158 8.60 14.56 -4.47
CA VAL A 158 7.48 13.93 -5.16
C VAL A 158 7.17 14.77 -6.40
N MET A 159 7.23 14.12 -7.55
CA MET A 159 7.01 14.72 -8.87
C MET A 159 5.97 13.86 -9.62
N PRO A 160 4.66 14.13 -9.48
CA PRO A 160 3.60 13.27 -10.00
C PRO A 160 3.72 12.95 -11.49
N GLU A 161 4.14 13.91 -12.28
CA GLU A 161 4.23 13.79 -13.75
C GLU A 161 5.55 13.16 -14.26
N ALA A 162 6.51 12.88 -13.34
CA ALA A 162 7.80 12.34 -13.74
C ALA A 162 7.77 10.81 -13.91
N PRO A 163 8.57 10.22 -14.82
CA PRO A 163 8.69 8.76 -14.98
C PRO A 163 9.14 8.05 -13.68
N ALA A 164 9.89 8.74 -12.83
CA ALA A 164 10.27 8.31 -11.49
C ALA A 164 9.72 9.34 -10.49
N PRO A 165 8.47 9.15 -10.00
CA PRO A 165 7.76 10.19 -9.26
C PRO A 165 8.36 10.47 -7.89
N ILE A 166 9.15 9.56 -7.32
CA ILE A 166 9.77 9.73 -6.01
C ILE A 166 11.28 9.65 -6.12
N ARG A 167 11.96 10.64 -5.53
CA ARG A 167 13.42 10.67 -5.41
C ARG A 167 13.84 11.09 -4.01
N LEU A 168 14.88 10.44 -3.46
CA LEU A 168 15.54 10.96 -2.28
C LEU A 168 16.16 12.31 -2.61
N ALA A 169 15.74 13.36 -1.92
CA ALA A 169 16.24 14.71 -2.12
C ALA A 169 17.39 15.01 -1.17
N ASP A 170 17.21 14.68 0.12
CA ASP A 170 18.21 14.94 1.15
C ASP A 170 18.03 14.04 2.35
N ARG A 171 19.02 14.00 3.25
CA ARG A 171 19.00 13.26 4.53
C ARG A 171 20.04 13.86 5.48
N GLY A 172 19.77 13.74 6.76
CA GLY A 172 20.72 14.22 7.79
C GLY A 172 20.53 13.56 9.14
N ALA A 173 21.35 13.96 10.08
CA ALA A 173 21.40 13.40 11.43
C ALA A 173 20.72 14.29 12.50
N ASP A 174 20.44 15.54 12.19
CA ASP A 174 19.90 16.51 13.15
C ASP A 174 18.64 17.15 12.60
N ILE A 175 17.52 17.03 13.30
CA ILE A 175 16.23 17.62 12.94
C ILE A 175 16.29 19.15 12.82
N VAL A 176 17.18 19.81 13.56
CA VAL A 176 17.39 21.26 13.51
C VAL A 176 17.95 21.73 12.17
N ALA A 177 18.59 20.82 11.43
CA ALA A 177 19.11 21.11 10.11
C ALA A 177 18.04 21.15 9.01
N ILE A 178 16.82 20.72 9.32
CA ILE A 178 15.71 20.77 8.36
C ILE A 178 15.25 22.23 8.22
N GLU A 179 15.14 22.69 6.97
CA GLU A 179 14.58 24.01 6.70
C GLU A 179 13.14 24.11 7.25
N PRO A 180 12.80 25.18 8.01
CA PRO A 180 11.48 25.33 8.63
C PRO A 180 10.31 25.23 7.65
N ALA A 181 10.50 25.59 6.40
CA ALA A 181 9.51 25.48 5.34
C ALA A 181 9.02 24.03 5.11
N PHE A 182 9.76 23.02 5.55
CA PHE A 182 9.43 21.61 5.36
C PHE A 182 9.00 20.88 6.65
N THR A 183 8.58 21.63 7.67
CA THR A 183 8.26 21.10 9.01
C THR A 183 6.80 21.30 9.44
N ASP A 184 5.85 21.24 8.50
CA ASP A 184 4.42 21.42 8.80
C ASP A 184 3.80 20.30 9.64
N TRP A 185 4.42 19.12 9.70
CA TRP A 185 4.00 17.93 10.44
C TRP A 185 2.52 17.56 10.23
N ASN A 186 2.07 17.64 8.99
CA ASN A 186 0.69 17.49 8.54
C ASN A 186 0.34 16.09 8.05
N ALA A 187 1.15 15.09 8.37
CA ALA A 187 0.91 13.70 8.03
C ALA A 187 1.41 12.76 9.13
N GLN A 188 1.06 11.50 9.04
CA GLN A 188 1.47 10.45 9.96
C GLN A 188 1.90 9.20 9.20
N LEU A 189 2.75 8.39 9.81
CA LEU A 189 3.08 7.05 9.34
C LEU A 189 2.26 6.05 10.13
N ASP A 190 1.45 5.23 9.46
CA ASP A 190 0.68 4.17 10.10
C ASP A 190 1.55 2.93 10.42
N ASP A 191 0.99 1.97 11.16
CA ASP A 191 1.67 0.72 11.55
C ASP A 191 2.10 -0.13 10.34
N SER A 192 1.42 0.02 9.21
CA SER A 192 1.77 -0.66 7.95
C SER A 192 2.90 0.05 7.19
N GLY A 193 3.38 1.19 7.68
CA GLY A 193 4.39 2.03 7.05
C GLY A 193 3.85 2.86 5.89
N ARG A 194 2.56 3.17 5.89
CA ARG A 194 1.94 4.07 4.92
C ARG A 194 1.85 5.48 5.49
N VAL A 195 2.09 6.44 4.62
CA VAL A 195 1.88 7.85 4.93
C VAL A 195 0.39 8.18 4.78
N VAL A 196 -0.16 8.79 5.81
CA VAL A 196 -1.56 9.24 5.86
C VAL A 196 -1.57 10.74 6.12
N PRO A 197 -1.98 11.59 5.16
CA PRO A 197 -2.10 13.03 5.37
C PRO A 197 -3.17 13.35 6.43
N ALA A 198 -2.93 14.34 7.27
CA ALA A 198 -3.93 14.91 8.16
C ALA A 198 -4.82 15.87 7.34
N VAL A 199 -5.79 15.31 6.63
CA VAL A 199 -6.80 16.12 5.93
C VAL A 199 -7.77 16.63 6.99
N ALA A 200 -7.91 17.94 7.11
CA ALA A 200 -8.78 18.55 8.12
C ALA A 200 -10.22 18.01 7.99
N ARG A 201 -10.76 17.50 9.10
CA ARG A 201 -12.15 17.00 9.18
C ARG A 201 -13.16 18.14 9.20
#